data_a447073ba3edd0786f51bf22c778893c
#
_entry.id   a447073ba3edd0786f51bf22c778893c
#
_cell.length_a   1.000
_cell.length_b   1.000
_cell.length_c   1.000
_cell.angle_alpha   90.00
_cell.angle_beta   90.00
_cell.angle_gamma   90.00
#
_symmetry.space_group_name_H-M   'P 1'
#
loop_
_entity.id
_entity.type
_entity.pdbx_description
1 polymer ?
#
loop_
_entity_poly.entity_id
_entity_poly.type
_entity_poly.pdbx_seq_one_letter_code
_entity_poly.pdbx_strand_id
1 'polypeptide(L)'
;MIGASAAVTISDVPFNGPIAAIALGYDGENYLLNPTEAEEEKNQMTVTVAASKEKIVMIEAEAKEVSEDVMYNGILKAHAEIQKVIALIEKMRDEIGKEKFSYEGMSFDDELYAKLMENELHGMEYCMDTDDKNIREERSNEWINKVEEKYSEQHP
;
A
#
# COMPACT_ATOMS: atom_id res chain seq x y z
N MET A 1 9.94 3.09 9.62
CA MET A 1 8.56 3.47 9.22
C MET A 1 7.89 4.37 10.27
N ILE A 2 7.70 3.95 11.54
CA ILE A 2 6.96 4.70 12.58
C ILE A 2 7.50 6.13 12.78
N GLY A 3 8.83 6.30 12.92
CA GLY A 3 9.45 7.62 13.11
C GLY A 3 9.23 8.57 11.92
N ALA A 4 9.30 8.05 10.68
CA ALA A 4 9.02 8.85 9.48
C ALA A 4 7.54 9.26 9.42
N SER A 5 6.63 8.32 9.73
CA SER A 5 5.20 8.59 9.82
C SER A 5 4.87 9.67 10.87
N ALA A 6 5.48 9.57 12.07
CA ALA A 6 5.31 10.57 13.10
C ALA A 6 5.84 11.95 12.65
N ALA A 7 7.04 12.01 12.07
CA ALA A 7 7.65 13.25 11.61
C ALA A 7 6.78 13.96 10.54
N VAL A 8 6.29 13.21 9.54
CA VAL A 8 5.41 13.79 8.51
C VAL A 8 4.04 14.19 9.09
N THR A 9 3.52 13.39 10.04
CA THR A 9 2.22 13.67 10.67
C THR A 9 2.26 14.98 11.48
N ILE A 10 3.35 15.27 12.19
CA ILE A 10 3.49 16.52 12.98
C ILE A 10 3.98 17.71 12.16
N SER A 11 4.54 17.49 10.96
CA SER A 11 4.99 18.57 10.05
C SER A 11 3.82 19.32 9.41
N ASP A 12 4.11 20.31 8.61
CA ASP A 12 3.16 21.05 7.77
C ASP A 12 2.81 20.35 6.44
N VAL A 13 3.47 19.22 6.12
CA VAL A 13 3.22 18.44 4.90
C VAL A 13 1.84 17.77 4.96
N PRO A 14 0.97 17.93 3.93
CA PRO A 14 -0.28 17.19 3.82
C PRO A 14 -0.04 15.68 3.76
N PHE A 15 -0.68 14.94 4.66
CA PHE A 15 -0.50 13.49 4.77
C PHE A 15 -1.76 12.83 5.30
N ASN A 16 -2.29 11.85 4.58
CA ASN A 16 -3.51 11.10 4.92
C ASN A 16 -3.23 9.90 5.85
N GLY A 17 -2.18 10.03 6.70
CA GLY A 17 -1.84 9.07 7.76
C GLY A 17 -2.33 9.55 9.12
N PRO A 18 -1.76 9.02 10.20
CA PRO A 18 -0.51 8.24 10.24
C PRO A 18 -0.63 6.79 9.81
N ILE A 19 0.53 6.18 9.51
CA ILE A 19 0.70 4.76 9.31
C ILE A 19 1.72 4.20 10.30
N ALA A 20 1.53 2.94 10.70
CA ALA A 20 2.53 2.21 11.48
C ALA A 20 2.67 0.79 10.98
N ALA A 21 3.74 0.12 11.37
CA ALA A 21 3.98 -1.28 11.02
C ALA A 21 4.47 -2.06 12.23
N ILE A 22 4.12 -3.34 12.25
CA ILE A 22 4.55 -4.31 13.26
C ILE A 22 4.97 -5.59 12.54
N ALA A 23 6.08 -6.17 12.97
CA ALA A 23 6.45 -7.54 12.66
C ALA A 23 5.80 -8.47 13.69
N LEU A 24 5.21 -9.56 13.23
CA LEU A 24 4.58 -10.57 14.06
C LEU A 24 5.13 -11.94 13.69
N GLY A 25 5.70 -12.63 14.66
CA GLY A 25 6.12 -14.03 14.56
C GLY A 25 5.03 -14.98 15.05
N TYR A 26 5.12 -16.26 14.65
CA TYR A 26 4.32 -17.36 15.20
C TYR A 26 5.21 -18.57 15.41
N ASP A 27 5.34 -19.05 16.64
CA ASP A 27 6.23 -20.15 17.03
C ASP A 27 5.59 -21.55 16.91
N GLY A 28 4.32 -21.62 16.50
CA GLY A 28 3.52 -22.83 16.45
C GLY A 28 2.40 -22.87 17.51
N GLU A 29 2.48 -22.00 18.53
CA GLU A 29 1.48 -21.87 19.59
C GLU A 29 1.09 -20.42 19.84
N ASN A 30 2.07 -19.50 19.81
CA ASN A 30 1.88 -18.12 20.22
C ASN A 30 2.28 -17.15 19.11
N TYR A 31 1.58 -16.01 19.07
CA TYR A 31 1.99 -14.86 18.29
C TYR A 31 2.93 -13.96 19.08
N LEU A 32 4.09 -13.65 18.52
CA LEU A 32 5.15 -12.85 19.09
C LEU A 32 5.21 -11.49 18.38
N LEU A 33 5.02 -10.40 19.12
CA LEU A 33 5.10 -9.05 18.56
C LEU A 33 6.56 -8.57 18.51
N ASN A 34 7.01 -8.14 17.33
CA ASN A 34 8.36 -7.70 17.09
C ASN A 34 9.39 -8.69 17.65
N PRO A 35 9.39 -9.95 17.19
CA PRO A 35 10.25 -10.99 17.75
C PRO A 35 11.72 -10.59 17.69
N THR A 36 12.48 -11.02 18.69
CA THR A 36 13.94 -10.94 18.70
C THR A 36 14.55 -11.96 17.75
N GLU A 37 15.82 -11.79 17.35
CA GLU A 37 16.53 -12.74 16.47
C GLU A 37 16.44 -14.19 16.97
N ALA A 38 16.60 -14.41 18.29
CA ALA A 38 16.50 -15.73 18.90
C ALA A 38 15.08 -16.34 18.87
N GLU A 39 14.06 -15.49 18.83
CA GLU A 39 12.65 -15.90 18.68
C GLU A 39 12.32 -16.17 17.21
N GLU A 40 12.88 -15.38 16.28
CA GLU A 40 12.68 -15.56 14.82
C GLU A 40 13.18 -16.93 14.34
N GLU A 41 14.28 -17.46 14.89
CA GLU A 41 14.79 -18.78 14.54
C GLU A 41 13.75 -19.90 14.74
N LYS A 42 12.83 -19.72 15.69
CA LYS A 42 11.77 -20.71 16.02
C LYS A 42 10.47 -20.46 15.27
N ASN A 43 10.35 -19.34 14.58
CA ASN A 43 9.12 -18.97 13.90
C ASN A 43 8.77 -19.94 12.77
N GLN A 44 7.51 -20.31 12.73
CA GLN A 44 6.86 -20.99 11.60
C GLN A 44 6.24 -19.99 10.64
N MET A 45 6.03 -18.73 11.09
CA MET A 45 5.54 -17.64 10.29
C MET A 45 6.13 -16.34 10.80
N THR A 46 6.51 -15.46 9.89
CA THR A 46 6.77 -14.04 10.16
C THR A 46 5.95 -13.22 9.19
N VAL A 47 5.17 -12.28 9.71
CA VAL A 47 4.38 -11.36 8.91
C VAL A 47 4.62 -9.93 9.35
N THR A 48 4.98 -9.06 8.41
CA THR A 48 5.03 -7.61 8.61
C THR A 48 3.75 -7.00 8.08
N VAL A 49 3.03 -6.31 8.94
CA VAL A 49 1.80 -5.61 8.58
C VAL A 49 2.04 -4.11 8.74
N ALA A 50 1.72 -3.34 7.69
CA ALA A 50 1.63 -1.89 7.79
C ALA A 50 0.17 -1.47 7.58
N ALA A 51 -0.30 -0.54 8.42
CA ALA A 51 -1.70 -0.11 8.38
C ALA A 51 -1.85 1.37 8.76
N SER A 52 -2.91 1.96 8.26
CA SER A 52 -3.51 3.18 8.78
C SER A 52 -4.50 2.84 9.89
N LYS A 53 -5.23 3.84 10.38
CA LYS A 53 -6.31 3.64 11.35
C LYS A 53 -7.40 2.70 10.84
N GLU A 54 -7.72 2.78 9.55
CA GLU A 54 -8.87 2.10 8.95
C GLU A 54 -8.50 0.91 8.08
N LYS A 55 -7.29 0.94 7.46
CA LYS A 55 -6.94 0.00 6.40
C LYS A 55 -5.54 -0.57 6.58
N ILE A 56 -5.40 -1.84 6.30
CA ILE A 56 -4.11 -2.48 6.08
C ILE A 56 -3.62 -2.05 4.69
N VAL A 57 -2.40 -1.51 4.61
CA VAL A 57 -1.81 -0.96 3.38
C VAL A 57 -0.67 -1.82 2.83
N MET A 58 -0.08 -2.69 3.67
CA MET A 58 0.97 -3.60 3.26
C MET A 58 0.95 -4.87 4.12
N ILE A 59 1.13 -6.00 3.49
CA ILE A 59 1.41 -7.28 4.15
C ILE A 59 2.60 -7.90 3.43
N GLU A 60 3.61 -8.29 4.20
CA GLU A 60 4.75 -9.07 3.74
C GLU A 60 4.87 -10.29 4.66
N ALA A 61 4.83 -11.50 4.11
CA ALA A 61 4.77 -12.71 4.90
C ALA A 61 5.72 -13.78 4.37
N GLU A 62 6.35 -14.48 5.31
CA GLU A 62 7.10 -15.71 5.11
C GLU A 62 6.55 -16.76 6.07
N ALA A 63 6.21 -17.95 5.57
CA ALA A 63 5.62 -18.99 6.40
C ALA A 63 6.02 -20.40 5.94
N LYS A 64 6.09 -21.33 6.91
CA LYS A 64 6.36 -22.75 6.73
C LYS A 64 5.03 -23.54 6.79
N GLU A 65 4.18 -23.33 5.75
CA GLU A 65 2.90 -24.05 5.59
C GLU A 65 1.94 -23.94 6.80
N VAL A 66 1.87 -22.74 7.44
CA VAL A 66 0.85 -22.50 8.47
C VAL A 66 -0.54 -22.41 7.84
N SER A 67 -1.59 -22.69 8.61
CA SER A 67 -2.96 -22.59 8.11
C SER A 67 -3.35 -21.14 7.80
N GLU A 68 -4.31 -20.96 6.89
CA GLU A 68 -4.88 -19.65 6.53
C GLU A 68 -5.45 -18.95 7.75
N ASP A 69 -6.10 -19.66 8.67
CA ASP A 69 -6.64 -19.10 9.91
C ASP A 69 -5.55 -18.54 10.82
N VAL A 70 -4.40 -19.21 10.93
CA VAL A 70 -3.26 -18.71 11.70
C VAL A 70 -2.72 -17.41 11.08
N MET A 71 -2.53 -17.39 9.75
CA MET A 71 -2.09 -16.20 9.03
C MET A 71 -3.07 -15.04 9.21
N TYR A 72 -4.34 -15.27 8.96
CA TYR A 72 -5.40 -14.26 9.05
C TYR A 72 -5.51 -13.67 10.47
N ASN A 73 -5.55 -14.53 11.50
CA ASN A 73 -5.60 -14.07 12.89
C ASN A 73 -4.33 -13.29 13.29
N GLY A 74 -3.17 -13.68 12.76
CA GLY A 74 -1.92 -12.94 12.94
C GLY A 74 -2.01 -11.52 12.38
N ILE A 75 -2.51 -11.37 11.17
CA ILE A 75 -2.71 -10.07 10.51
C ILE A 75 -3.67 -9.18 11.32
N LEU A 76 -4.79 -9.74 11.78
CA LEU A 76 -5.75 -9.00 12.61
C LEU A 76 -5.13 -8.55 13.95
N LYS A 77 -4.33 -9.42 14.58
CA LYS A 77 -3.62 -9.09 15.81
C LYS A 77 -2.59 -7.99 15.60
N ALA A 78 -1.81 -8.06 14.53
CA ALA A 78 -0.87 -7.00 14.17
C ALA A 78 -1.58 -5.66 13.94
N HIS A 79 -2.71 -5.67 13.21
CA HIS A 79 -3.52 -4.46 13.00
C HIS A 79 -4.02 -3.85 14.32
N ALA A 80 -4.49 -4.67 15.26
CA ALA A 80 -4.95 -4.19 16.56
C ALA A 80 -3.81 -3.53 17.38
N GLU A 81 -2.60 -4.06 17.32
CA GLU A 81 -1.44 -3.46 17.97
C GLU A 81 -0.96 -2.17 17.29
N ILE A 82 -1.04 -2.12 15.94
CA ILE A 82 -0.74 -0.92 15.16
C ILE A 82 -1.62 0.26 15.61
N GLN A 83 -2.89 0.03 15.97
CA GLN A 83 -3.79 1.11 16.42
C GLN A 83 -3.26 1.84 17.66
N LYS A 84 -2.53 1.17 18.55
CA LYS A 84 -1.92 1.81 19.73
C LYS A 84 -0.82 2.78 19.33
N VAL A 85 -0.01 2.42 18.32
CA VAL A 85 1.05 3.29 17.78
C VAL A 85 0.46 4.48 17.06
N ILE A 86 -0.58 4.25 16.26
CA ILE A 86 -1.30 5.31 15.53
C ILE A 86 -1.91 6.31 16.52
N ALA A 87 -2.56 5.84 17.58
CA ALA A 87 -3.14 6.72 18.61
C ALA A 87 -2.07 7.59 19.29
N LEU A 88 -0.87 7.06 19.49
CA LEU A 88 0.25 7.85 20.02
C LEU A 88 0.67 8.95 19.04
N ILE A 89 0.80 8.63 17.76
CA ILE A 89 1.19 9.60 16.73
C ILE A 89 0.11 10.67 16.57
N GLU A 90 -1.17 10.29 16.60
CA GLU A 90 -2.30 11.23 16.57
C GLU A 90 -2.24 12.20 17.77
N LYS A 91 -1.95 11.68 18.98
CA LYS A 91 -1.76 12.52 20.16
C LYS A 91 -0.59 13.49 20.00
N MET A 92 0.55 13.04 19.46
CA MET A 92 1.68 13.94 19.16
C MET A 92 1.28 15.03 18.17
N ARG A 93 0.52 14.70 17.12
CA ARG A 93 -0.01 15.70 16.17
C ARG A 93 -0.87 16.73 16.87
N ASP A 94 -1.75 16.30 17.76
CA ASP A 94 -2.70 17.18 18.43
C ASP A 94 -1.99 18.12 19.46
N GLU A 95 -0.84 17.71 20.01
CA GLU A 95 -0.06 18.51 20.95
C GLU A 95 0.94 19.47 20.27
N ILE A 96 1.62 19.03 19.21
CA ILE A 96 2.75 19.76 18.62
C ILE A 96 2.70 19.83 17.08
N GLY A 97 1.65 19.33 16.47
CA GLY A 97 1.51 19.33 15.01
C GLY A 97 1.37 20.75 14.44
N LYS A 98 1.86 20.90 13.22
CA LYS A 98 1.72 22.15 12.44
C LYS A 98 0.49 22.10 11.57
N GLU A 99 -0.04 23.29 11.23
CA GLU A 99 -1.07 23.42 10.21
C GLU A 99 -0.54 22.94 8.85
N LYS A 100 -1.35 22.15 8.14
CA LYS A 100 -0.99 21.59 6.84
C LYS A 100 -1.13 22.62 5.75
N PHE A 101 -0.12 22.74 4.86
CA PHE A 101 -0.28 23.58 3.68
C PHE A 101 -1.27 22.95 2.69
N SER A 102 -1.96 23.82 1.95
CA SER A 102 -2.81 23.40 0.83
C SER A 102 -1.98 23.25 -0.44
N TYR A 103 -2.33 22.31 -1.29
CA TYR A 103 -1.75 22.16 -2.62
C TYR A 103 -2.85 21.77 -3.62
N GLU A 104 -2.66 22.15 -4.86
CA GLU A 104 -3.49 21.67 -5.94
C GLU A 104 -2.92 20.33 -6.41
N GLY A 105 -3.69 19.27 -6.26
CA GLY A 105 -3.33 17.93 -6.77
C GLY A 105 -3.40 17.93 -8.30
N MET A 106 -2.68 17.01 -8.93
CA MET A 106 -2.90 16.70 -10.35
C MET A 106 -4.34 16.23 -10.52
N SER A 107 -5.13 16.96 -11.30
CA SER A 107 -6.45 16.51 -11.73
C SER A 107 -6.31 15.75 -13.05
N PHE A 108 -7.13 14.72 -13.21
CA PHE A 108 -7.30 14.10 -14.52
C PHE A 108 -8.15 15.01 -15.41
N ASP A 109 -7.87 14.99 -16.71
CA ASP A 109 -8.78 15.54 -17.69
C ASP A 109 -9.94 14.55 -17.88
N ASP A 110 -11.09 14.88 -17.29
CA ASP A 110 -12.28 14.02 -17.31
C ASP A 110 -12.81 13.81 -18.73
N GLU A 111 -12.64 14.80 -19.63
CA GLU A 111 -13.06 14.67 -21.02
C GLU A 111 -12.15 13.71 -21.79
N LEU A 112 -10.84 13.82 -21.60
CA LEU A 112 -9.88 12.88 -22.17
C LEU A 112 -10.09 11.47 -21.63
N TYR A 113 -10.31 11.33 -20.32
CA TYR A 113 -10.61 10.03 -19.73
C TYR A 113 -11.85 9.38 -20.35
N ALA A 114 -12.94 10.13 -20.49
CA ALA A 114 -14.16 9.62 -21.11
C ALA A 114 -13.93 9.18 -22.57
N LYS A 115 -13.17 9.97 -23.35
CA LYS A 115 -12.80 9.61 -24.72
C LYS A 115 -11.96 8.35 -24.82
N LEU A 116 -10.99 8.19 -23.90
CA LEU A 116 -10.15 6.99 -23.84
C LEU A 116 -10.98 5.76 -23.49
N MET A 117 -11.88 5.86 -22.51
CA MET A 117 -12.77 4.76 -22.13
C MET A 117 -13.72 4.35 -23.28
N GLU A 118 -14.21 5.32 -24.03
CA GLU A 118 -15.11 5.05 -25.16
C GLU A 118 -14.37 4.42 -26.36
N ASN A 119 -13.17 4.89 -26.68
CA ASN A 119 -12.54 4.56 -27.96
C ASN A 119 -11.38 3.57 -27.85
N GLU A 120 -10.73 3.45 -26.69
CA GLU A 120 -9.47 2.70 -26.54
C GLU A 120 -9.57 1.51 -25.57
N LEU A 121 -10.71 1.32 -24.89
CA LEU A 121 -10.88 0.25 -23.90
C LEU A 121 -10.59 -1.14 -24.48
N HIS A 122 -11.09 -1.43 -25.69
CA HIS A 122 -10.83 -2.72 -26.36
C HIS A 122 -9.36 -2.99 -26.65
N GLY A 123 -8.58 -1.93 -26.95
CA GLY A 123 -7.14 -2.04 -27.11
C GLY A 123 -6.46 -2.43 -25.81
N MET A 124 -6.87 -1.83 -24.69
CA MET A 124 -6.39 -2.15 -23.36
C MET A 124 -6.76 -3.59 -22.96
N GLU A 125 -8.02 -4.00 -23.17
CA GLU A 125 -8.48 -5.37 -22.91
C GLU A 125 -7.63 -6.40 -23.68
N TYR A 126 -7.37 -6.16 -24.97
CA TYR A 126 -6.51 -7.02 -25.79
C TYR A 126 -5.09 -7.13 -25.24
N CYS A 127 -4.54 -6.04 -24.70
CA CYS A 127 -3.20 -6.08 -24.08
C CYS A 127 -3.15 -6.99 -22.86
N MET A 128 -4.24 -7.03 -22.10
CA MET A 128 -4.33 -7.80 -20.85
C MET A 128 -4.76 -9.26 -21.07
N ASP A 129 -5.32 -9.59 -22.25
CA ASP A 129 -5.82 -10.93 -22.58
C ASP A 129 -4.69 -11.89 -22.99
N THR A 130 -3.80 -12.17 -22.03
CA THR A 130 -2.70 -13.15 -22.16
C THR A 130 -2.14 -13.51 -20.81
N ASP A 131 -1.78 -14.79 -20.61
CA ASP A 131 -1.09 -15.29 -19.42
C ASP A 131 0.42 -14.99 -19.46
N ASP A 132 0.99 -14.69 -20.64
CA ASP A 132 2.40 -14.38 -20.80
C ASP A 132 2.69 -12.92 -20.46
N LYS A 133 3.53 -12.72 -19.43
CA LYS A 133 3.93 -11.39 -18.96
C LYS A 133 4.66 -10.57 -20.04
N ASN A 134 5.53 -11.20 -20.83
CA ASN A 134 6.34 -10.50 -21.84
C ASN A 134 5.46 -10.03 -23.00
N ILE A 135 4.52 -10.89 -23.45
CA ILE A 135 3.54 -10.53 -24.48
C ILE A 135 2.65 -9.39 -24.00
N ARG A 136 2.23 -9.42 -22.74
CA ARG A 136 1.42 -8.34 -22.14
C ARG A 136 2.19 -7.01 -22.15
N GLU A 137 3.44 -7.02 -21.74
CA GLU A 137 4.30 -5.84 -21.70
C GLU A 137 4.53 -5.28 -23.12
N GLU A 138 4.84 -6.12 -24.11
CA GLU A 138 5.02 -5.72 -25.49
C GLU A 138 3.75 -5.07 -26.07
N ARG A 139 2.60 -5.74 -25.94
CA ARG A 139 1.30 -5.22 -26.41
C ARG A 139 0.94 -3.90 -25.73
N SER A 140 1.16 -3.79 -24.40
CA SER A 140 0.86 -2.59 -23.64
C SER A 140 1.72 -1.41 -24.08
N ASN A 141 3.01 -1.61 -24.29
CA ASN A 141 3.91 -0.56 -24.79
C ASN A 141 3.51 -0.08 -26.20
N GLU A 142 3.20 -1.00 -27.10
CA GLU A 142 2.74 -0.63 -28.44
C GLU A 142 1.41 0.14 -28.40
N TRP A 143 0.48 -0.29 -27.54
CA TRP A 143 -0.82 0.36 -27.40
C TRP A 143 -0.67 1.75 -26.78
N ILE A 144 0.11 1.91 -25.71
CA ILE A 144 0.38 3.21 -25.07
C ILE A 144 0.96 4.18 -26.10
N ASN A 145 1.99 3.79 -26.84
CA ASN A 145 2.61 4.65 -27.85
C ASN A 145 1.60 5.12 -28.93
N LYS A 146 0.72 4.23 -29.39
CA LYS A 146 -0.34 4.58 -30.36
C LYS A 146 -1.37 5.55 -29.79
N VAL A 147 -1.76 5.36 -28.53
CA VAL A 147 -2.70 6.24 -27.83
C VAL A 147 -2.08 7.61 -27.58
N GLU A 148 -0.81 7.65 -27.12
CA GLU A 148 -0.09 8.91 -26.92
C GLU A 148 0.06 9.67 -28.25
N GLU A 149 0.46 9.04 -29.35
CA GLU A 149 0.55 9.67 -30.67
C GLU A 149 -0.80 10.24 -31.12
N LYS A 150 -1.90 9.51 -30.86
CA LYS A 150 -3.25 9.92 -31.29
C LYS A 150 -3.81 11.11 -30.51
N TYR A 151 -3.50 11.20 -29.22
CA TYR A 151 -4.13 12.21 -28.34
C TYR A 151 -3.20 13.36 -27.92
N SER A 152 -1.89 13.23 -28.06
CA SER A 152 -0.91 14.25 -27.65
C SER A 152 -1.07 15.60 -28.35
N GLU A 153 -1.57 15.64 -29.59
CA GLU A 153 -1.82 16.90 -30.32
C GLU A 153 -3.01 17.68 -29.74
N GLN A 154 -3.97 17.00 -29.11
CA GLN A 154 -5.20 17.60 -28.57
C GLN A 154 -5.09 17.90 -27.07
N HIS A 155 -4.19 17.20 -26.38
CA HIS A 155 -3.97 17.28 -24.93
C HIS A 155 -2.45 17.29 -24.65
N PRO A 156 -1.74 18.42 -24.92
CA PRO A 156 -0.29 18.55 -24.75
C PRO A 156 0.15 18.52 -23.27
#